data_e118a6fd93d9997196244f5f62dbe7e6
#
_entry.id   e118a6fd93d9997196244f5f62dbe7e6
#
_cell.length_a   1.000
_cell.length_b   1.000
_cell.length_c   1.000
_cell.angle_alpha   90.00
_cell.angle_beta   90.00
_cell.angle_gamma   90.00
#
_symmetry.space_group_name_H-M   'P 1'
#
loop_
_entity.id
_entity.type
_entity.pdbx_description
1 polymer ?
#
loop_
_entity_poly.entity_id
_entity_poly.type
_entity_poly.pdbx_seq_one_letter_code
_entity_poly.pdbx_strand_id
1 'polypeptide(L)'
;AGAAALGAAAVSSLPTPAISGGHKEWIVCCAFGKAGPLGQAIAAYAENINKFSDKLKMKVYYPGELVPGLQSFDAVREGTAQVAYGAPYYWTNVSDAIEFVATSPFGMNAMEQNAWCYYGGGIEAADKIYNELGVKFLPMGNTGNQMGGWFNKEMNTADDYKGLKMRMPGLGGRTIGKLGATAVLMGGPDILTSLASGAIDAAEWICPIADLGLGMHQAAKFYYGPGWHEPSTLLDLSIDLKEWEGLDTDTQALMMEMAKAFNVDVFSRFQALNGPALGKLLNEHGVQLKTFP
;
A
#
# COMPACT_ATOMS: atom_id res chain seq x y z
N ALA A 1 -34.35 -41.43 24.98
CA ALA A 1 -33.00 -41.69 24.54
C ALA A 1 -32.86 -41.18 23.10
N GLY A 2 -32.32 -40.01 22.92
CA GLY A 2 -32.04 -39.43 21.60
C GLY A 2 -30.57 -38.97 21.58
N ALA A 3 -29.75 -39.66 20.83
CA ALA A 3 -28.35 -39.33 20.63
C ALA A 3 -28.26 -38.21 19.56
N ALA A 4 -27.73 -37.07 19.96
CA ALA A 4 -27.36 -36.01 19.04
C ALA A 4 -26.02 -36.36 18.40
N ALA A 5 -26.00 -36.55 17.09
CA ALA A 5 -24.77 -36.70 16.31
C ALA A 5 -24.17 -35.30 16.08
N LEU A 6 -23.01 -35.05 16.66
CA LEU A 6 -22.18 -33.92 16.37
C LEU A 6 -21.54 -34.14 14.98
N GLY A 7 -21.98 -33.32 14.00
CA GLY A 7 -21.36 -33.28 12.70
C GLY A 7 -19.95 -32.69 12.79
N ALA A 8 -18.94 -33.45 12.45
CA ALA A 8 -17.58 -32.99 12.25
C ALA A 8 -17.56 -32.06 11.02
N ALA A 9 -17.32 -30.77 11.24
CA ALA A 9 -17.03 -29.84 10.17
C ALA A 9 -15.74 -30.29 9.46
N ALA A 10 -15.84 -30.60 8.19
CA ALA A 10 -14.70 -30.88 7.34
C ALA A 10 -13.84 -29.61 7.25
N VAL A 11 -12.66 -29.66 7.83
CA VAL A 11 -11.61 -28.67 7.57
C VAL A 11 -11.22 -28.86 6.11
N SER A 12 -11.72 -27.97 5.23
CA SER A 12 -11.28 -27.93 3.85
C SER A 12 -9.78 -27.60 3.86
N SER A 13 -8.95 -28.57 3.47
CA SER A 13 -7.53 -28.34 3.24
C SER A 13 -7.38 -27.25 2.19
N LEU A 14 -6.75 -26.13 2.59
CA LEU A 14 -6.36 -25.06 1.68
C LEU A 14 -5.49 -25.66 0.58
N PRO A 15 -5.65 -25.23 -0.68
CA PRO A 15 -4.86 -25.77 -1.78
C PRO A 15 -3.38 -25.44 -1.56
N THR A 16 -2.56 -26.48 -1.44
CA THR A 16 -1.10 -26.35 -1.56
C THR A 16 -0.78 -25.78 -2.94
N PRO A 17 0.20 -24.84 -3.08
CA PRO A 17 0.58 -24.31 -4.38
C PRO A 17 0.83 -25.43 -5.37
N ALA A 18 0.12 -25.41 -6.48
CA ALA A 18 0.23 -26.46 -7.48
C ALA A 18 1.58 -26.35 -8.20
N ILE A 19 2.37 -27.43 -8.21
CA ILE A 19 3.52 -27.56 -9.11
C ILE A 19 2.96 -27.97 -10.47
N SER A 20 2.68 -26.98 -11.30
CA SER A 20 2.25 -27.16 -12.69
C SER A 20 3.44 -26.93 -13.61
N GLY A 21 3.82 -27.95 -14.37
CA GLY A 21 4.86 -27.81 -15.39
C GLY A 21 6.28 -27.53 -14.88
N GLY A 22 6.62 -27.87 -13.63
CA GLY A 22 7.98 -27.71 -13.07
C GLY A 22 8.27 -26.35 -12.43
N HIS A 23 7.30 -25.43 -12.36
CA HIS A 23 7.41 -24.15 -11.65
C HIS A 23 6.42 -24.04 -10.50
N LYS A 24 6.74 -23.20 -9.51
CA LYS A 24 5.80 -22.77 -8.46
C LYS A 24 4.87 -21.68 -9.02
N GLU A 25 3.59 -21.74 -8.67
CA GLU A 25 2.63 -20.67 -8.98
C GLU A 25 2.30 -19.92 -7.70
N TRP A 26 2.60 -18.61 -7.66
CA TRP A 26 2.32 -17.75 -6.53
C TRP A 26 1.15 -16.80 -6.80
N ILE A 27 0.28 -16.71 -5.82
CA ILE A 27 -0.81 -15.74 -5.76
C ILE A 27 -0.28 -14.46 -5.11
N VAL A 28 -0.50 -13.34 -5.79
CA VAL A 28 -0.16 -11.99 -5.30
C VAL A 28 -1.45 -11.24 -5.02
N CYS A 29 -1.72 -10.89 -3.77
CA CYS A 29 -2.82 -10.00 -3.39
C CYS A 29 -2.35 -8.56 -3.36
N CYS A 30 -2.96 -7.71 -4.18
CA CYS A 30 -2.64 -6.28 -4.26
C CYS A 30 -3.62 -5.45 -3.45
N ALA A 31 -3.11 -4.51 -2.64
CA ALA A 31 -3.96 -3.57 -1.89
C ALA A 31 -4.47 -2.39 -2.74
N PHE A 32 -3.97 -2.21 -3.96
CA PHE A 32 -4.26 -1.09 -4.83
C PHE A 32 -5.08 -1.48 -6.06
N GLY A 33 -5.95 -0.59 -6.52
CA GLY A 33 -6.76 -0.81 -7.72
C GLY A 33 -5.91 -1.00 -8.99
N LYS A 34 -6.35 -1.89 -9.87
CA LYS A 34 -5.66 -2.31 -11.10
C LYS A 34 -5.27 -1.14 -12.02
N ALA A 35 -6.14 -0.16 -12.19
CA ALA A 35 -5.94 0.95 -13.12
C ALA A 35 -4.93 1.99 -12.61
N GLY A 36 -4.69 2.04 -11.30
CA GLY A 36 -3.76 3.01 -10.69
C GLY A 36 -2.29 2.67 -10.91
N PRO A 37 -1.39 3.65 -10.70
CA PRO A 37 0.04 3.46 -10.92
C PRO A 37 0.63 2.27 -10.16
N LEU A 38 0.20 2.03 -8.92
CA LEU A 38 0.69 0.94 -8.08
C LEU A 38 0.16 -0.43 -8.52
N GLY A 39 -1.12 -0.50 -8.93
CA GLY A 39 -1.68 -1.73 -9.49
C GLY A 39 -0.99 -2.13 -10.81
N GLN A 40 -0.61 -1.14 -11.63
CA GLN A 40 0.17 -1.38 -12.85
C GLN A 40 1.61 -1.81 -12.54
N ALA A 41 2.22 -1.26 -11.49
CA ALA A 41 3.58 -1.61 -11.09
C ALA A 41 3.69 -3.08 -10.66
N ILE A 42 2.78 -3.56 -9.81
CA ILE A 42 2.81 -4.98 -9.40
C ILE A 42 2.50 -5.94 -10.56
N ALA A 43 1.62 -5.54 -11.49
CA ALA A 43 1.38 -6.32 -12.71
C ALA A 43 2.66 -6.47 -13.53
N ALA A 44 3.36 -5.36 -13.79
CA ALA A 44 4.61 -5.36 -14.54
C ALA A 44 5.73 -6.13 -13.82
N TYR A 45 5.81 -6.04 -12.48
CA TYR A 45 6.72 -6.87 -11.68
C TYR A 45 6.45 -8.35 -11.89
N ALA A 46 5.20 -8.78 -11.72
CA ALA A 46 4.81 -10.18 -11.91
C ALA A 46 5.07 -10.67 -13.35
N GLU A 47 4.78 -9.85 -14.37
CA GLU A 47 5.09 -10.14 -15.76
C GLU A 47 6.59 -10.34 -15.99
N ASN A 48 7.44 -9.51 -15.36
CA ASN A 48 8.90 -9.65 -15.47
C ASN A 48 9.39 -10.93 -14.75
N ILE A 49 8.89 -11.24 -13.55
CA ILE A 49 9.21 -12.51 -12.88
C ILE A 49 8.78 -13.68 -13.77
N ASN A 50 7.57 -13.64 -14.31
CA ASN A 50 7.05 -14.68 -15.21
C ASN A 50 7.87 -14.85 -16.49
N LYS A 51 8.49 -13.80 -16.98
CA LYS A 51 9.33 -13.79 -18.17
C LYS A 51 10.73 -14.34 -17.92
N PHE A 52 11.33 -13.96 -16.78
CA PHE A 52 12.74 -14.22 -16.52
C PHE A 52 12.97 -15.42 -15.60
N SER A 53 11.94 -15.98 -14.95
CA SER A 53 12.02 -17.20 -14.16
C SER A 53 11.29 -18.37 -14.83
N ASP A 54 11.97 -19.50 -14.96
CA ASP A 54 11.32 -20.77 -15.32
C ASP A 54 10.81 -21.55 -14.11
N LYS A 55 11.16 -21.11 -12.89
CA LYS A 55 10.86 -21.79 -11.63
C LYS A 55 9.69 -21.17 -10.84
N LEU A 56 9.37 -19.91 -11.13
CA LEU A 56 8.33 -19.17 -10.42
C LEU A 56 7.43 -18.43 -11.40
N LYS A 57 6.12 -18.57 -11.22
CA LYS A 57 5.11 -17.76 -11.91
C LYS A 57 4.24 -17.05 -10.87
N MET A 58 3.85 -15.82 -11.16
CA MET A 58 3.06 -14.97 -10.28
C MET A 58 1.76 -14.56 -10.95
N LYS A 59 0.66 -14.63 -10.22
CA LYS A 59 -0.65 -14.15 -10.67
C LYS A 59 -1.18 -13.12 -9.69
N VAL A 60 -1.45 -11.90 -10.20
CA VAL A 60 -1.92 -10.77 -9.40
C VAL A 60 -3.44 -10.77 -9.32
N TYR A 61 -3.95 -10.60 -8.10
CA TYR A 61 -5.35 -10.37 -7.77
C TYR A 61 -5.50 -8.99 -7.12
N TYR A 62 -6.49 -8.24 -7.57
CA TYR A 62 -6.75 -6.89 -7.11
C TYR A 62 -7.85 -6.85 -6.03
N PRO A 63 -8.06 -5.70 -5.34
CA PRO A 63 -9.05 -5.60 -4.27
C PRO A 63 -10.41 -6.13 -4.68
N GLY A 64 -10.93 -7.11 -3.93
CA GLY A 64 -12.23 -7.73 -4.17
C GLY A 64 -12.24 -8.90 -5.14
N GLU A 65 -11.14 -9.20 -5.83
CA GLU A 65 -11.05 -10.38 -6.70
C GLU A 65 -10.82 -11.69 -5.89
N LEU A 66 -10.04 -11.62 -4.84
CA LEU A 66 -9.78 -12.73 -3.91
C LEU A 66 -10.08 -12.33 -2.47
N VAL A 67 -9.47 -11.22 -2.01
CA VAL A 67 -9.70 -10.63 -0.69
C VAL A 67 -9.87 -9.11 -0.82
N PRO A 68 -10.48 -8.42 0.16
CA PRO A 68 -10.40 -6.97 0.27
C PRO A 68 -8.94 -6.51 0.35
N GLY A 69 -8.60 -5.37 -0.27
CA GLY A 69 -7.20 -4.91 -0.38
C GLY A 69 -6.46 -4.81 0.96
N LEU A 70 -7.13 -4.33 2.01
CA LEU A 70 -6.54 -4.22 3.36
C LEU A 70 -6.38 -5.58 4.09
N GLN A 71 -6.88 -6.68 3.52
CA GLN A 71 -6.70 -8.04 4.03
C GLN A 71 -5.61 -8.83 3.28
N SER A 72 -4.88 -8.18 2.36
CA SER A 72 -3.86 -8.83 1.55
C SER A 72 -2.75 -9.46 2.41
N PHE A 73 -2.33 -8.80 3.48
CA PHE A 73 -1.30 -9.31 4.40
C PHE A 73 -1.80 -10.50 5.22
N ASP A 74 -3.03 -10.44 5.71
CA ASP A 74 -3.65 -11.55 6.43
C ASP A 74 -3.79 -12.78 5.52
N ALA A 75 -4.14 -12.57 4.23
CA ALA A 75 -4.20 -13.65 3.25
C ALA A 75 -2.85 -14.38 3.08
N VAL A 76 -1.72 -13.68 3.20
CA VAL A 76 -0.39 -14.29 3.19
C VAL A 76 -0.15 -15.08 4.46
N ARG A 77 -0.43 -14.51 5.62
CA ARG A 77 -0.24 -15.19 6.92
C ARG A 77 -1.12 -16.43 7.09
N GLU A 78 -2.27 -16.44 6.45
CA GLU A 78 -3.22 -17.56 6.45
C GLU A 78 -2.92 -18.60 5.36
N GLY A 79 -1.93 -18.34 4.49
CA GLY A 79 -1.54 -19.23 3.39
C GLY A 79 -2.48 -19.19 2.18
N THR A 80 -3.43 -18.25 2.13
CA THR A 80 -4.32 -18.04 0.98
C THR A 80 -3.58 -17.43 -0.23
N ALA A 81 -2.56 -16.63 0.03
CA ALA A 81 -1.68 -16.03 -0.96
C ALA A 81 -0.22 -16.22 -0.54
N GLN A 82 0.70 -16.12 -1.49
CA GLN A 82 2.14 -16.16 -1.20
C GLN A 82 2.74 -14.78 -1.08
N VAL A 83 2.11 -13.76 -1.67
CA VAL A 83 2.60 -12.38 -1.66
C VAL A 83 1.46 -11.40 -1.44
N ALA A 84 1.67 -10.41 -0.58
CA ALA A 84 0.90 -9.19 -0.53
C ALA A 84 1.73 -8.02 -1.07
N TYR A 85 1.09 -7.12 -1.81
CA TYR A 85 1.69 -5.85 -2.24
C TYR A 85 0.89 -4.69 -1.69
N GLY A 86 1.52 -3.85 -0.86
CA GLY A 86 0.82 -2.77 -0.20
C GLY A 86 1.74 -1.73 0.43
N ALA A 87 1.17 -0.99 1.38
CA ALA A 87 1.92 -0.09 2.22
C ALA A 87 1.96 -0.66 3.64
N PRO A 88 3.13 -0.75 4.28
CA PRO A 88 3.28 -1.37 5.60
C PRO A 88 2.27 -0.90 6.64
N TYR A 89 1.92 0.38 6.67
CA TYR A 89 0.95 0.92 7.62
C TYR A 89 -0.50 0.41 7.43
N TYR A 90 -0.80 -0.33 6.37
CA TYR A 90 -2.12 -0.99 6.23
C TYR A 90 -2.27 -2.19 7.17
N TRP A 91 -1.17 -2.70 7.68
CA TRP A 91 -1.07 -3.92 8.50
C TRP A 91 -0.89 -3.63 10.01
N THR A 92 -1.21 -2.42 10.49
CA THR A 92 -1.08 -2.05 11.91
C THR A 92 -1.94 -2.86 12.86
N ASN A 93 -2.99 -3.53 12.34
CA ASN A 93 -3.76 -4.52 13.12
C ASN A 93 -2.90 -5.73 13.56
N VAL A 94 -1.78 -5.98 12.89
CA VAL A 94 -0.88 -7.11 13.19
C VAL A 94 0.31 -6.66 14.05
N SER A 95 0.87 -5.48 13.77
CA SER A 95 1.99 -4.91 14.53
C SER A 95 2.06 -3.40 14.34
N ASP A 96 2.10 -2.65 15.46
CA ASP A 96 2.31 -1.21 15.44
C ASP A 96 3.72 -0.81 14.90
N ALA A 97 4.70 -1.71 14.99
CA ALA A 97 6.06 -1.44 14.53
C ALA A 97 6.15 -1.36 12.99
N ILE A 98 5.24 -2.01 12.29
CA ILE A 98 5.29 -2.14 10.83
C ILE A 98 5.08 -0.79 10.11
N GLU A 99 4.33 0.14 10.71
CA GLU A 99 4.06 1.46 10.11
C GLU A 99 5.32 2.32 9.95
N PHE A 100 6.32 2.15 10.85
CA PHE A 100 7.59 2.89 10.78
C PHE A 100 8.46 2.49 9.57
N VAL A 101 8.22 1.31 8.99
CA VAL A 101 8.89 0.87 7.77
C VAL A 101 8.37 1.66 6.56
N ALA A 102 7.10 2.04 6.57
CA ALA A 102 6.49 2.77 5.46
C ALA A 102 6.96 4.23 5.40
N THR A 103 6.75 4.96 6.49
CA THR A 103 6.97 6.41 6.57
C THR A 103 6.86 6.91 8.00
N SER A 104 7.29 8.14 8.24
CA SER A 104 6.93 8.88 9.45
C SER A 104 6.70 10.35 9.13
N PRO A 105 5.79 11.05 9.86
CA PRO A 105 5.60 12.49 9.68
C PRO A 105 6.92 13.27 9.81
N PHE A 106 7.18 14.17 8.86
CA PHE A 106 8.42 14.95 8.75
C PHE A 106 9.69 14.10 8.66
N GLY A 107 9.56 12.82 8.28
CA GLY A 107 10.64 11.85 8.18
C GLY A 107 11.44 11.94 6.88
N MET A 108 12.00 10.81 6.48
CA MET A 108 12.86 10.67 5.31
C MET A 108 12.10 10.92 4.00
N ASN A 109 12.73 11.64 3.07
CA ASN A 109 12.31 11.64 1.67
C ASN A 109 12.70 10.30 0.99
N ALA A 110 12.26 10.11 -0.26
CA ALA A 110 12.46 8.84 -0.98
C ALA A 110 13.94 8.45 -1.14
N MET A 111 14.83 9.43 -1.35
CA MET A 111 16.27 9.14 -1.49
C MET A 111 16.89 8.73 -0.16
N GLU A 112 16.54 9.42 0.92
CA GLU A 112 17.00 9.11 2.27
C GLU A 112 16.45 7.74 2.73
N GLN A 113 15.18 7.45 2.42
CA GLN A 113 14.57 6.16 2.74
C GLN A 113 15.23 5.01 1.95
N ASN A 114 15.57 5.20 0.68
CA ASN A 114 16.32 4.23 -0.10
C ASN A 114 17.75 4.03 0.46
N ALA A 115 18.43 5.11 0.86
CA ALA A 115 19.75 5.02 1.50
C ALA A 115 19.67 4.23 2.81
N TRP A 116 18.68 4.51 3.63
CA TRP A 116 18.41 3.75 4.86
C TRP A 116 18.11 2.28 4.56
N CYS A 117 17.19 1.99 3.64
CA CYS A 117 16.82 0.62 3.30
C CYS A 117 18.00 -0.22 2.83
N TYR A 118 18.77 0.28 1.86
CA TYR A 118 19.76 -0.54 1.18
C TYR A 118 21.14 -0.49 1.80
N TYR A 119 21.47 0.54 2.61
CA TYR A 119 22.81 0.76 3.16
C TYR A 119 22.83 1.18 4.63
N GLY A 120 21.66 1.50 5.20
CA GLY A 120 21.51 2.00 6.58
C GLY A 120 20.88 0.99 7.55
N GLY A 121 20.75 -0.27 7.16
CA GLY A 121 20.17 -1.32 8.03
C GLY A 121 18.63 -1.37 8.00
N GLY A 122 17.98 -0.68 7.05
CA GLY A 122 16.52 -0.61 6.99
C GLY A 122 15.86 -1.94 6.65
N ILE A 123 16.43 -2.69 5.69
CA ILE A 123 15.91 -4.02 5.33
C ILE A 123 16.09 -4.98 6.52
N GLU A 124 17.23 -4.97 7.18
CA GLU A 124 17.49 -5.81 8.36
C GLU A 124 16.57 -5.47 9.53
N ALA A 125 16.24 -4.19 9.71
CA ALA A 125 15.28 -3.75 10.73
C ALA A 125 13.86 -4.19 10.38
N ALA A 126 13.45 -4.06 9.12
CA ALA A 126 12.16 -4.51 8.63
C ALA A 126 12.03 -6.04 8.74
N ASP A 127 13.05 -6.79 8.31
CA ASP A 127 13.07 -8.25 8.39
C ASP A 127 12.88 -8.77 9.82
N LYS A 128 13.42 -8.08 10.84
CA LYS A 128 13.18 -8.47 12.24
C LYS A 128 11.70 -8.41 12.61
N ILE A 129 10.99 -7.37 12.14
CA ILE A 129 9.56 -7.20 12.41
C ILE A 129 8.74 -8.22 11.61
N TYR A 130 9.03 -8.33 10.31
CA TYR A 130 8.24 -9.16 9.39
C TYR A 130 8.44 -10.66 9.62
N ASN A 131 9.67 -11.10 9.91
CA ASN A 131 9.96 -12.51 10.14
C ASN A 131 9.27 -13.05 11.39
N GLU A 132 9.09 -12.23 12.44
CA GLU A 132 8.27 -12.59 13.61
C GLU A 132 6.80 -12.83 13.25
N LEU A 133 6.34 -12.21 12.15
CA LEU A 133 5.00 -12.38 11.60
C LEU A 133 4.90 -13.52 10.57
N GLY A 134 6.00 -14.24 10.32
CA GLY A 134 6.07 -15.29 9.32
C GLY A 134 6.16 -14.80 7.87
N VAL A 135 6.65 -13.57 7.66
CA VAL A 135 6.68 -12.90 6.36
C VAL A 135 8.08 -12.37 6.06
N LYS A 136 8.52 -12.46 4.81
CA LYS A 136 9.72 -11.80 4.28
C LYS A 136 9.35 -10.45 3.68
N PHE A 137 10.12 -9.42 4.02
CA PHE A 137 9.96 -8.07 3.48
C PHE A 137 10.88 -7.85 2.27
N LEU A 138 10.33 -7.26 1.18
CA LEU A 138 11.12 -6.68 0.10
C LEU A 138 10.59 -5.29 -0.28
N PRO A 139 11.40 -4.22 -0.24
CA PRO A 139 10.97 -2.90 -0.71
C PRO A 139 10.73 -2.93 -2.22
N MET A 140 9.53 -2.55 -2.65
CA MET A 140 9.12 -2.60 -4.07
C MET A 140 8.23 -1.41 -4.42
N GLY A 141 8.79 -0.22 -4.35
CA GLY A 141 8.15 1.02 -4.74
C GLY A 141 8.27 2.11 -3.68
N ASN A 142 8.27 3.34 -4.15
CA ASN A 142 8.22 4.52 -3.30
C ASN A 142 7.36 5.58 -3.99
N THR A 143 6.44 6.19 -3.25
CA THR A 143 5.53 7.20 -3.81
C THR A 143 6.20 8.55 -4.03
N GLY A 144 7.35 8.80 -3.40
CA GLY A 144 7.88 10.14 -3.24
C GLY A 144 6.98 11.00 -2.35
N ASN A 145 7.17 12.31 -2.41
CA ASN A 145 6.39 13.25 -1.61
C ASN A 145 4.91 13.15 -1.94
N GLN A 146 4.11 12.94 -0.91
CA GLN A 146 2.68 12.94 -1.03
C GLN A 146 2.06 14.34 -0.85
N MET A 147 0.78 14.45 -1.12
CA MET A 147 -0.02 15.62 -0.82
C MET A 147 -0.71 15.47 0.54
N GLY A 148 -0.99 16.60 1.18
CA GLY A 148 -1.59 16.62 2.51
C GLY A 148 -3.07 16.23 2.55
N GLY A 149 -3.73 16.18 1.40
CA GLY A 149 -5.08 15.65 1.23
C GLY A 149 -6.09 16.62 0.63
N TRP A 150 -7.29 16.11 0.50
CA TRP A 150 -8.48 16.74 -0.07
C TRP A 150 -9.46 17.11 1.04
N PHE A 151 -9.94 18.34 1.02
CA PHE A 151 -10.82 18.86 2.04
C PHE A 151 -12.04 19.54 1.44
N ASN A 152 -13.18 19.43 2.12
CA ASN A 152 -14.41 20.14 1.77
C ASN A 152 -14.49 21.56 2.36
N LYS A 153 -13.56 21.92 3.24
CA LYS A 153 -13.38 23.24 3.83
C LYS A 153 -11.92 23.67 3.78
N GLU A 154 -11.68 24.97 3.91
CA GLU A 154 -10.30 25.47 4.06
C GLU A 154 -9.75 25.12 5.45
N MET A 155 -8.46 24.77 5.49
CA MET A 155 -7.69 24.49 6.70
C MET A 155 -6.75 25.67 6.96
N ASN A 156 -7.07 26.49 7.94
CA ASN A 156 -6.33 27.73 8.23
C ASN A 156 -5.47 27.62 9.48
N THR A 157 -5.78 26.66 10.35
CA THR A 157 -5.06 26.42 11.61
C THR A 157 -5.11 24.93 11.96
N ALA A 158 -4.27 24.48 12.88
CA ALA A 158 -4.34 23.12 13.42
C ALA A 158 -5.68 22.83 14.12
N ASP A 159 -6.38 23.85 14.60
CA ASP A 159 -7.69 23.71 15.24
C ASP A 159 -8.80 23.27 14.27
N ASP A 160 -8.60 23.45 12.96
CA ASP A 160 -9.55 23.01 11.94
C ASP A 160 -9.63 21.48 11.80
N TYR A 161 -8.67 20.76 12.39
CA TYR A 161 -8.75 19.30 12.54
C TYR A 161 -9.74 18.84 13.61
N LYS A 162 -10.12 19.70 14.57
CA LYS A 162 -11.07 19.34 15.64
C LYS A 162 -12.42 18.92 15.08
N GLY A 163 -12.82 17.69 15.39
CA GLY A 163 -14.08 17.11 14.94
C GLY A 163 -14.09 16.66 13.47
N LEU A 164 -13.00 16.88 12.71
CA LEU A 164 -12.88 16.43 11.34
C LEU A 164 -12.80 14.90 11.28
N LYS A 165 -13.59 14.28 10.41
CA LYS A 165 -13.48 12.86 10.11
C LYS A 165 -12.71 12.70 8.80
N MET A 166 -11.48 12.20 8.89
CA MET A 166 -10.55 12.14 7.76
C MET A 166 -10.02 10.74 7.51
N ARG A 167 -10.03 10.31 6.26
CA ARG A 167 -9.24 9.14 5.86
C ARG A 167 -7.77 9.53 5.86
N MET A 168 -7.00 8.93 6.77
CA MET A 168 -5.55 9.07 6.84
C MET A 168 -4.96 7.86 7.57
N PRO A 169 -4.06 7.06 6.95
CA PRO A 169 -3.50 5.87 7.56
C PRO A 169 -2.33 6.18 8.49
N GLY A 170 -1.88 5.17 9.22
CA GLY A 170 -0.62 5.11 9.93
C GLY A 170 -0.38 6.25 10.90
N LEU A 171 0.88 6.66 11.03
CA LEU A 171 1.31 7.73 11.96
C LEU A 171 0.68 9.08 11.64
N GLY A 172 0.37 9.39 10.37
CA GLY A 172 -0.39 10.58 9.99
C GLY A 172 -1.76 10.62 10.65
N GLY A 173 -2.51 9.53 10.57
CA GLY A 173 -3.81 9.38 11.23
C GLY A 173 -3.72 9.50 12.75
N ARG A 174 -2.72 8.89 13.37
CA ARG A 174 -2.45 9.04 14.83
C ARG A 174 -2.15 10.48 15.19
N THR A 175 -1.42 11.21 14.33
CA THR A 175 -1.06 12.62 14.57
C THR A 175 -2.30 13.53 14.52
N ILE A 176 -3.13 13.44 13.48
CA ILE A 176 -4.35 14.26 13.41
C ILE A 176 -5.35 13.89 14.52
N GLY A 177 -5.35 12.64 14.98
CA GLY A 177 -6.10 12.21 16.15
C GLY A 177 -5.74 13.00 17.42
N LYS A 178 -4.44 13.35 17.59
CA LYS A 178 -3.99 14.23 18.71
C LYS A 178 -4.46 15.67 18.56
N LEU A 179 -4.78 16.11 17.33
CA LEU A 179 -5.37 17.42 17.06
C LEU A 179 -6.91 17.42 17.18
N GLY A 180 -7.52 16.28 17.55
CA GLY A 180 -8.96 16.17 17.76
C GLY A 180 -9.75 15.72 16.52
N ALA A 181 -9.09 15.24 15.46
CA ALA A 181 -9.75 14.60 14.34
C ALA A 181 -10.08 13.12 14.64
N THR A 182 -10.99 12.55 13.87
CA THR A 182 -11.22 11.10 13.80
C THR A 182 -10.58 10.57 12.54
N ALA A 183 -9.44 9.89 12.68
CA ALA A 183 -8.79 9.22 11.56
C ALA A 183 -9.48 7.87 11.30
N VAL A 184 -9.71 7.57 10.01
CA VAL A 184 -10.26 6.28 9.57
C VAL A 184 -9.37 5.70 8.47
N LEU A 185 -9.19 4.38 8.47
CA LEU A 185 -8.50 3.66 7.41
C LEU A 185 -9.54 3.02 6.49
N MET A 186 -9.40 3.26 5.19
CA MET A 186 -10.17 2.58 4.14
C MET A 186 -9.32 2.44 2.87
N GLY A 187 -9.65 1.44 2.07
CA GLY A 187 -8.99 1.19 0.78
C GLY A 187 -9.36 2.23 -0.27
N GLY A 188 -8.49 2.40 -1.29
CA GLY A 188 -8.70 3.38 -2.36
C GLY A 188 -10.08 3.37 -3.00
N PRO A 189 -10.66 2.22 -3.36
CA PRO A 189 -12.00 2.16 -4.00
C PRO A 189 -13.12 2.82 -3.18
N ASP A 190 -13.01 2.86 -1.86
CA ASP A 190 -14.07 3.36 -0.97
C ASP A 190 -13.96 4.85 -0.66
N ILE A 191 -12.79 5.47 -0.95
CA ILE A 191 -12.49 6.85 -0.53
C ILE A 191 -13.41 7.86 -1.24
N LEU A 192 -13.48 7.79 -2.58
CA LEU A 192 -14.27 8.75 -3.36
C LEU A 192 -15.74 8.74 -2.92
N THR A 193 -16.33 7.55 -2.80
CA THR A 193 -17.73 7.40 -2.41
C THR A 193 -17.98 7.93 -0.99
N SER A 194 -17.07 7.65 -0.06
CA SER A 194 -17.15 8.10 1.32
C SER A 194 -17.03 9.63 1.45
N LEU A 195 -16.13 10.23 0.66
CA LEU A 195 -15.93 11.67 0.63
C LEU A 195 -17.12 12.39 -0.04
N ALA A 196 -17.61 11.85 -1.15
CA ALA A 196 -18.75 12.40 -1.89
C ALA A 196 -20.08 12.33 -1.11
N SER A 197 -20.28 11.27 -0.32
CA SER A 197 -21.47 11.12 0.53
C SER A 197 -21.40 11.90 1.85
N GLY A 198 -20.24 12.48 2.21
CA GLY A 198 -20.02 13.12 3.51
C GLY A 198 -19.85 12.12 4.66
N ALA A 199 -19.63 10.83 4.38
CA ALA A 199 -19.28 9.86 5.41
C ALA A 199 -17.92 10.17 6.05
N ILE A 200 -17.04 10.85 5.30
CA ILE A 200 -15.81 11.51 5.75
C ILE A 200 -15.77 12.94 5.22
N ASP A 201 -15.11 13.85 5.95
CA ASP A 201 -15.00 15.27 5.61
C ASP A 201 -13.78 15.59 4.77
N ALA A 202 -12.76 14.73 4.87
CA ALA A 202 -11.48 14.87 4.18
C ALA A 202 -10.84 13.51 3.92
N ALA A 203 -9.94 13.46 2.94
CA ALA A 203 -9.15 12.27 2.67
C ALA A 203 -7.79 12.65 2.06
N GLU A 204 -6.76 11.94 2.45
CA GLU A 204 -5.53 11.86 1.67
C GLU A 204 -5.50 10.54 0.91
N TRP A 205 -4.76 10.52 -0.21
CA TRP A 205 -4.52 9.26 -0.92
C TRP A 205 -3.04 9.08 -1.24
N ILE A 206 -2.50 9.78 -2.19
CA ILE A 206 -1.06 9.72 -2.49
C ILE A 206 -0.58 11.09 -3.01
N CYS A 207 -0.81 11.36 -4.31
CA CYS A 207 -0.25 12.48 -5.02
C CYS A 207 -1.04 12.73 -6.32
N PRO A 208 -0.79 13.85 -7.04
CA PRO A 208 -1.66 14.28 -8.13
C PRO A 208 -2.05 13.23 -9.15
N ILE A 209 -1.12 12.37 -9.61
CA ILE A 209 -1.46 11.36 -10.63
C ILE A 209 -2.38 10.25 -10.08
N ALA A 210 -2.15 9.82 -8.85
CA ALA A 210 -2.97 8.80 -8.21
C ALA A 210 -4.35 9.36 -7.83
N ASP A 211 -4.39 10.56 -7.29
CA ASP A 211 -5.59 11.26 -6.84
C ASP A 211 -6.51 11.66 -8.00
N LEU A 212 -5.91 12.10 -9.12
CA LEU A 212 -6.63 12.35 -10.37
C LEU A 212 -7.28 11.05 -10.88
N GLY A 213 -6.51 9.95 -10.88
CA GLY A 213 -7.00 8.63 -11.30
C GLY A 213 -8.11 8.08 -10.40
N LEU A 214 -8.09 8.40 -9.11
CA LEU A 214 -9.15 8.03 -8.16
C LEU A 214 -10.38 8.96 -8.24
N GLY A 215 -10.24 10.14 -8.88
CA GLY A 215 -11.34 11.07 -9.07
C GLY A 215 -11.64 11.96 -7.85
N MET A 216 -10.69 12.15 -6.92
CA MET A 216 -10.87 12.88 -5.67
C MET A 216 -11.43 14.30 -5.87
N HIS A 217 -11.06 14.97 -6.97
CA HIS A 217 -11.53 16.30 -7.36
C HIS A 217 -13.04 16.38 -7.59
N GLN A 218 -13.73 15.26 -7.77
CA GLN A 218 -15.19 15.22 -7.94
C GLN A 218 -15.92 15.40 -6.59
N ALA A 219 -15.24 15.07 -5.48
CA ALA A 219 -15.84 15.10 -4.14
C ALA A 219 -15.32 16.25 -3.26
N ALA A 220 -14.13 16.80 -3.53
CA ALA A 220 -13.54 17.90 -2.76
C ALA A 220 -12.80 18.88 -3.68
N LYS A 221 -12.71 20.14 -3.27
CA LYS A 221 -12.13 21.23 -4.07
C LYS A 221 -10.80 21.75 -3.54
N PHE A 222 -10.56 21.64 -2.25
CA PHE A 222 -9.33 22.14 -1.61
C PHE A 222 -8.33 21.00 -1.54
N TYR A 223 -7.20 21.18 -2.23
CA TYR A 223 -6.11 20.21 -2.31
C TYR A 223 -4.87 20.77 -1.64
N TYR A 224 -4.48 20.18 -0.53
CA TYR A 224 -3.41 20.71 0.31
C TYR A 224 -2.10 19.98 0.10
N GLY A 225 -1.00 20.73 0.12
CA GLY A 225 0.37 20.24 0.11
C GLY A 225 1.29 21.11 0.96
N PRO A 226 2.50 20.65 1.24
CA PRO A 226 3.00 19.29 1.05
C PRO A 226 2.39 18.27 2.03
N GLY A 227 2.54 16.98 1.72
CA GLY A 227 2.16 15.89 2.61
C GLY A 227 3.15 15.73 3.77
N TRP A 228 3.00 16.52 4.81
CA TRP A 228 3.84 16.52 6.00
C TRP A 228 3.87 15.15 6.69
N HIS A 229 2.80 14.38 6.56
CA HIS A 229 2.61 13.06 7.16
C HIS A 229 3.38 11.97 6.43
N GLU A 230 3.60 12.14 5.11
CA GLU A 230 4.29 11.20 4.24
C GLU A 230 5.22 11.94 3.26
N PRO A 231 6.44 12.35 3.72
CA PRO A 231 7.45 12.91 2.83
C PRO A 231 7.91 11.92 1.76
N SER A 232 7.74 10.63 2.03
CA SER A 232 7.78 9.51 1.10
C SER A 232 7.10 8.31 1.73
N THR A 233 6.62 7.36 0.91
CA THR A 233 6.06 6.11 1.41
C THR A 233 6.67 4.95 0.68
N LEU A 234 7.37 4.11 1.43
CA LEU A 234 7.89 2.84 0.95
C LEU A 234 6.75 1.83 0.83
N LEU A 235 6.72 1.14 -0.30
CA LEU A 235 5.81 0.04 -0.57
C LEU A 235 6.58 -1.28 -0.54
N ASP A 236 5.90 -2.35 -0.16
CA ASP A 236 6.54 -3.63 0.03
C ASP A 236 5.84 -4.79 -0.65
N LEU A 237 6.65 -5.80 -0.96
CA LEU A 237 6.19 -7.17 -1.11
C LEU A 237 6.35 -7.84 0.25
N SER A 238 5.25 -8.26 0.81
CA SER A 238 5.16 -9.10 2.01
C SER A 238 4.97 -10.54 1.55
N ILE A 239 6.02 -11.36 1.66
CA ILE A 239 6.07 -12.71 1.08
C ILE A 239 5.99 -13.75 2.21
N ASP A 240 5.19 -14.81 2.06
CA ASP A 240 5.22 -15.93 3.00
C ASP A 240 6.65 -16.42 3.21
N LEU A 241 7.10 -16.45 4.46
CA LEU A 241 8.51 -16.72 4.79
C LEU A 241 8.92 -18.14 4.39
N LYS A 242 8.05 -19.12 4.54
CA LYS A 242 8.34 -20.53 4.17
C LYS A 242 8.42 -20.69 2.67
N GLU A 243 7.53 -20.01 1.94
CA GLU A 243 7.58 -20.00 0.48
C GLU A 243 8.84 -19.33 -0.03
N TRP A 244 9.24 -18.20 0.60
CA TRP A 244 10.49 -17.51 0.31
C TRP A 244 11.73 -18.40 0.55
N GLU A 245 11.81 -19.03 1.72
CA GLU A 245 12.91 -19.94 2.08
C GLU A 245 12.96 -21.19 1.19
N GLY A 246 11.81 -21.58 0.63
CA GLY A 246 11.69 -22.68 -0.31
C GLY A 246 12.08 -22.36 -1.77
N LEU A 247 12.47 -21.10 -2.06
CA LEU A 247 13.04 -20.73 -3.36
C LEU A 247 14.55 -21.02 -3.40
N ASP A 248 15.05 -21.30 -4.59
CA ASP A 248 16.50 -21.33 -4.81
C ASP A 248 17.09 -19.89 -4.81
N THR A 249 18.41 -19.83 -4.58
CA THR A 249 19.14 -18.56 -4.44
C THR A 249 19.05 -17.67 -5.69
N ASP A 250 18.98 -18.24 -6.88
CA ASP A 250 18.91 -17.46 -8.12
C ASP A 250 17.53 -16.81 -8.28
N THR A 251 16.46 -17.54 -7.92
CA THR A 251 15.09 -16.99 -7.90
C THR A 251 14.92 -15.92 -6.83
N GLN A 252 15.47 -16.11 -5.63
CA GLN A 252 15.49 -15.08 -4.59
C GLN A 252 16.25 -13.82 -5.06
N ALA A 253 17.42 -13.99 -5.65
CA ALA A 253 18.22 -12.88 -6.18
C ALA A 253 17.47 -12.14 -7.30
N LEU A 254 16.84 -12.85 -8.23
CA LEU A 254 16.01 -12.24 -9.27
C LEU A 254 14.89 -11.38 -8.67
N MET A 255 14.17 -11.90 -7.67
CA MET A 255 13.09 -11.16 -7.04
C MET A 255 13.60 -9.91 -6.31
N MET A 256 14.72 -10.00 -5.59
CA MET A 256 15.31 -8.87 -4.89
C MET A 256 15.79 -7.77 -5.85
N GLU A 257 16.53 -8.13 -6.90
CA GLU A 257 17.04 -7.13 -7.84
C GLU A 257 15.91 -6.52 -8.67
N MET A 258 14.91 -7.31 -9.04
CA MET A 258 13.72 -6.80 -9.69
C MET A 258 12.93 -5.84 -8.77
N ALA A 259 12.80 -6.15 -7.48
CA ALA A 259 12.13 -5.27 -6.52
C ALA A 259 12.87 -3.93 -6.38
N LYS A 260 14.21 -3.92 -6.34
CA LYS A 260 15.00 -2.68 -6.37
C LYS A 260 14.76 -1.87 -7.64
N ALA A 261 14.74 -2.53 -8.80
CA ALA A 261 14.47 -1.87 -10.07
C ALA A 261 13.08 -1.20 -10.07
N PHE A 262 12.06 -1.92 -9.58
CA PHE A 262 10.71 -1.39 -9.48
C PHE A 262 10.55 -0.32 -8.40
N ASN A 263 11.36 -0.35 -7.33
CA ASN A 263 11.39 0.74 -6.35
C ASN A 263 11.79 2.07 -7.00
N VAL A 264 12.78 2.05 -7.89
CA VAL A 264 13.20 3.22 -8.68
C VAL A 264 12.17 3.59 -9.76
N ASP A 265 11.62 2.59 -10.47
CA ASP A 265 10.63 2.83 -11.54
C ASP A 265 9.36 3.49 -11.00
N VAL A 266 8.80 2.97 -9.91
CA VAL A 266 7.60 3.53 -9.28
C VAL A 266 7.84 4.97 -8.86
N PHE A 267 8.95 5.25 -8.16
CA PHE A 267 9.30 6.60 -7.76
C PHE A 267 9.44 7.54 -8.96
N SER A 268 10.18 7.12 -9.98
CA SER A 268 10.41 7.90 -11.21
C SER A 268 9.11 8.21 -11.95
N ARG A 269 8.21 7.24 -12.02
CA ARG A 269 6.89 7.39 -12.64
C ARG A 269 6.05 8.43 -11.91
N PHE A 270 5.99 8.38 -10.58
CA PHE A 270 5.28 9.39 -9.79
C PHE A 270 5.89 10.78 -10.01
N GLN A 271 7.22 10.92 -9.95
CA GLN A 271 7.89 12.19 -10.17
C GLN A 271 7.60 12.78 -11.57
N ALA A 272 7.62 11.96 -12.61
CA ALA A 272 7.37 12.40 -13.98
C ALA A 272 5.91 12.82 -14.22
N LEU A 273 4.95 12.12 -13.60
CA LEU A 273 3.53 12.29 -13.94
C LEU A 273 2.78 13.24 -12.99
N ASN A 274 3.30 13.54 -11.80
CA ASN A 274 2.63 14.41 -10.83
C ASN A 274 2.44 15.84 -11.35
N GLY A 275 3.45 16.43 -12.00
CA GLY A 275 3.34 17.77 -12.54
C GLY A 275 2.22 17.93 -13.58
N PRO A 276 2.21 17.12 -14.66
CA PRO A 276 1.11 17.11 -15.62
C PRO A 276 -0.27 16.83 -15.01
N ALA A 277 -0.37 15.90 -14.06
CA ALA A 277 -1.62 15.58 -13.37
C ALA A 277 -2.13 16.74 -12.52
N LEU A 278 -1.23 17.42 -11.79
CA LEU A 278 -1.58 18.63 -11.02
C LEU A 278 -2.07 19.72 -11.96
N GLY A 279 -1.40 19.94 -13.10
CA GLY A 279 -1.84 20.88 -14.12
C GLY A 279 -3.28 20.63 -14.59
N LYS A 280 -3.65 19.37 -14.80
CA LYS A 280 -5.04 19.01 -15.15
C LYS A 280 -6.01 19.30 -14.01
N LEU A 281 -5.68 18.91 -12.78
CA LEU A 281 -6.51 19.19 -11.60
C LEU A 281 -6.82 20.68 -11.47
N LEU A 282 -5.84 21.54 -11.67
CA LEU A 282 -5.99 22.98 -11.53
C LEU A 282 -6.76 23.61 -12.71
N ASN A 283 -6.38 23.27 -13.96
CA ASN A 283 -6.85 23.97 -15.15
C ASN A 283 -8.16 23.41 -15.72
N GLU A 284 -8.39 22.09 -15.57
CA GLU A 284 -9.54 21.42 -16.16
C GLU A 284 -10.64 21.10 -15.13
N HIS A 285 -10.26 20.91 -13.85
CA HIS A 285 -11.20 20.50 -12.80
C HIS A 285 -11.47 21.59 -11.74
N GLY A 286 -10.82 22.76 -11.83
CA GLY A 286 -11.04 23.90 -10.94
C GLY A 286 -10.63 23.63 -9.48
N VAL A 287 -9.69 22.73 -9.26
CA VAL A 287 -9.15 22.41 -7.94
C VAL A 287 -8.37 23.60 -7.38
N GLN A 288 -8.54 23.91 -6.12
CA GLN A 288 -7.82 24.96 -5.42
C GLN A 288 -6.64 24.35 -4.66
N LEU A 289 -5.43 24.53 -5.20
CA LEU A 289 -4.21 24.14 -4.51
C LEU A 289 -3.95 25.10 -3.35
N LYS A 290 -3.74 24.53 -2.17
CA LYS A 290 -3.46 25.26 -0.94
C LYS A 290 -2.21 24.71 -0.27
N THR A 291 -1.59 25.54 0.58
CA THR A 291 -0.55 25.10 1.52
C THR A 291 -1.10 25.18 2.94
N PHE A 292 -0.65 24.25 3.79
CA PHE A 292 -0.93 24.37 5.21
C PHE A 292 -0.23 25.60 5.79
N PRO A 293 -0.85 26.31 6.76
CA PRO A 293 -0.27 27.49 7.39
C PRO A 293 0.98 27.18 8.20
#